data_a00031a393c3b8e9023c275c9e9b2b7e
#
_entry.id   a00031a393c3b8e9023c275c9e9b2b7e
#
_cell.length_a   1.000
_cell.length_b   1.000
_cell.length_c   1.000
_cell.angle_alpha   90.00
_cell.angle_beta   90.00
_cell.angle_gamma   90.00
#
_symmetry.space_group_name_H-M   'P 1'
#
loop_
_entity.id
_entity.type
_entity.pdbx_description
1 polymer ?
#
loop_
_entity_poly.entity_id
_entity_poly.type
_entity_poly.pdbx_seq_one_letter_code
_entity_poly.pdbx_strand_id
1 'polypeptide(L)'
;MSSAASNVAAAGSGVRGDSGPGRRPPASPGGPPRSPRVVRSASGAVSVAAALVIWLALLGPVITLLMHISPGAARTALTSPGALEPLVVSVESGAVTLAVLLVLGTPLAWLLARGRLPFPRVWEAGLLLVLLLPPLVIGLLLVFMVGPFTPVGHGLEALHLSASNTFLALVIAQVYESAPYYVLGAMAAIGSVDPRLEQQAALLGDRPRRVLRRVTLPLAGPGLAMALAVAWARAMGAFGAVIIVAYHPYGLPLQIWTTLQETGLDSALPFAVVLLVVALPLPLAAYVWSARAQRRRRG
;
A
#
# COMPACT_ATOMS: atom_id res chain seq x y z
N MET A 1 -57.79 32.35 22.09
CA MET A 1 -58.86 31.65 22.77
C MET A 1 -58.18 30.64 23.65
N SER A 2 -58.02 30.97 24.91
CA SER A 2 -58.82 30.60 26.11
C SER A 2 -58.46 29.18 26.53
N SER A 3 -58.04 28.82 27.73
CA SER A 3 -58.22 29.29 29.09
C SER A 3 -57.40 28.30 29.96
N ALA A 4 -56.47 28.72 30.80
CA ALA A 4 -56.65 29.08 32.19
C ALA A 4 -57.29 27.98 33.09
N ALA A 5 -56.65 27.65 34.07
CA ALA A 5 -56.66 27.92 35.49
C ALA A 5 -56.62 26.62 36.32
N SER A 6 -55.73 26.50 37.27
CA SER A 6 -55.84 26.94 38.67
C SER A 6 -56.44 25.88 39.60
N ASN A 7 -55.71 25.42 40.58
CA ASN A 7 -55.84 25.74 42.01
C ASN A 7 -55.11 24.68 42.87
N VAL A 8 -54.19 25.03 43.72
CA VAL A 8 -54.22 25.50 45.09
C VAL A 8 -54.32 24.40 46.18
N ALA A 9 -53.22 24.29 46.90
CA ALA A 9 -53.07 24.17 48.35
C ALA A 9 -53.73 23.03 49.16
N ALA A 10 -52.88 22.33 49.89
CA ALA A 10 -53.03 22.29 51.33
C ALA A 10 -51.74 21.73 52.01
N ALA A 11 -51.36 22.39 53.05
CA ALA A 11 -50.26 22.12 53.94
C ALA A 11 -50.58 20.90 54.84
N GLY A 12 -49.49 20.19 55.24
CA GLY A 12 -49.52 19.17 56.25
C GLY A 12 -48.12 18.93 56.78
N SER A 13 -47.86 19.52 57.92
CA SER A 13 -46.66 19.39 58.81
C SER A 13 -46.45 17.95 59.24
N GLY A 14 -45.23 17.52 59.37
CA GLY A 14 -44.88 16.23 60.00
C GLY A 14 -43.41 15.94 60.08
N VAL A 15 -42.73 16.46 61.07
CA VAL A 15 -41.70 15.80 61.96
C VAL A 15 -40.51 15.10 61.34
N ARG A 16 -39.36 15.66 61.67
CA ARG A 16 -38.00 15.21 61.84
C ARG A 16 -37.80 13.69 61.90
N GLY A 17 -36.92 13.18 61.06
CA GLY A 17 -36.15 11.96 61.24
C GLY A 17 -34.74 12.20 60.78
N ASP A 18 -33.87 12.54 61.69
CA ASP A 18 -32.39 12.62 61.55
C ASP A 18 -31.88 11.20 61.34
N SER A 19 -31.36 10.90 60.15
CA SER A 19 -30.61 9.68 59.87
C SER A 19 -29.29 10.05 59.18
N GLY A 20 -28.25 9.99 59.95
CA GLY A 20 -26.87 10.32 59.61
C GLY A 20 -26.35 9.60 58.38
N PRO A 21 -25.22 10.05 57.82
CA PRO A 21 -24.66 9.52 56.54
C PRO A 21 -24.22 8.07 56.74
N GLY A 22 -24.94 7.14 56.07
CA GLY A 22 -24.57 5.73 56.03
C GLY A 22 -23.17 5.57 55.43
N ARG A 23 -22.27 5.07 56.24
CA ARG A 23 -20.95 4.64 55.85
C ARG A 23 -21.10 3.56 54.74
N ARG A 24 -20.69 3.89 53.53
CA ARG A 24 -20.50 2.88 52.47
C ARG A 24 -19.46 1.88 52.96
N PRO A 25 -19.70 0.57 52.85
CA PRO A 25 -18.73 -0.42 53.16
C PRO A 25 -17.51 -0.25 52.23
N PRO A 26 -16.27 -0.49 52.72
CA PRO A 26 -15.06 -0.40 51.90
C PRO A 26 -15.17 -1.36 50.72
N ALA A 27 -14.87 -0.85 49.51
CA ALA A 27 -14.79 -1.66 48.31
C ALA A 27 -13.79 -2.81 48.57
N SER A 28 -14.21 -4.03 48.34
CA SER A 28 -13.36 -5.21 48.42
C SER A 28 -12.15 -5.05 47.49
N PRO A 29 -10.93 -5.40 47.90
CA PRO A 29 -9.73 -5.32 47.06
C PRO A 29 -9.97 -6.15 45.82
N GLY A 30 -9.83 -5.49 44.64
CA GLY A 30 -9.99 -6.10 43.33
C GLY A 30 -9.19 -7.38 43.21
N GLY A 31 -9.84 -8.46 42.92
CA GLY A 31 -9.19 -9.74 42.61
C GLY A 31 -8.20 -9.57 41.46
N PRO A 32 -7.19 -10.47 41.38
CA PRO A 32 -6.14 -10.38 40.38
C PRO A 32 -6.73 -10.28 38.98
N PRO A 33 -6.09 -9.52 38.05
CA PRO A 33 -6.56 -9.36 36.69
C PRO A 33 -6.72 -10.73 36.05
N ARG A 34 -7.95 -11.06 35.69
CA ARG A 34 -8.25 -12.30 34.99
C ARG A 34 -7.47 -12.31 33.70
N SER A 35 -6.49 -13.21 33.60
CA SER A 35 -5.82 -13.54 32.34
C SER A 35 -6.87 -13.76 31.25
N PRO A 36 -6.67 -13.24 30.01
CA PRO A 36 -7.61 -13.48 28.93
C PRO A 36 -7.75 -14.99 28.75
N ARG A 37 -8.89 -15.54 29.15
CA ARG A 37 -9.24 -16.92 28.82
C ARG A 37 -9.29 -16.99 27.31
N VAL A 38 -8.30 -17.66 26.70
CA VAL A 38 -8.39 -18.11 25.31
C VAL A 38 -9.71 -18.89 25.20
N VAL A 39 -10.65 -18.29 24.50
CA VAL A 39 -11.98 -18.88 24.29
C VAL A 39 -11.77 -20.16 23.46
N ARG A 40 -11.63 -21.30 24.15
CA ARG A 40 -11.72 -22.64 23.58
C ARG A 40 -13.21 -22.93 23.34
N SER A 41 -13.81 -22.20 22.43
CA SER A 41 -15.14 -22.54 21.92
C SER A 41 -14.98 -23.26 20.57
N ALA A 42 -15.92 -24.09 20.19
CA ALA A 42 -15.96 -24.72 18.87
C ALA A 42 -15.82 -23.69 17.74
N SER A 43 -16.31 -22.46 17.94
CA SER A 43 -16.10 -21.31 17.04
C SER A 43 -14.63 -20.92 16.88
N GLY A 44 -13.80 -21.04 17.92
CA GLY A 44 -12.36 -20.76 17.83
C GLY A 44 -11.61 -21.79 16.97
N ALA A 45 -11.97 -23.08 17.09
CA ALA A 45 -11.37 -24.13 16.26
C ALA A 45 -11.74 -23.98 14.78
N VAL A 46 -13.00 -23.65 14.48
CA VAL A 46 -13.47 -23.37 13.12
C VAL A 46 -12.76 -22.14 12.52
N SER A 47 -12.60 -21.08 13.30
CA SER A 47 -11.90 -19.87 12.84
C SER A 47 -10.41 -20.14 12.54
N VAL A 48 -9.74 -20.94 13.38
CA VAL A 48 -8.34 -21.33 13.14
C VAL A 48 -8.24 -22.24 11.91
N ALA A 49 -9.13 -23.19 11.75
CA ALA A 49 -9.16 -24.06 10.58
C ALA A 49 -9.38 -23.24 9.29
N ALA A 50 -10.34 -22.32 9.28
CA ALA A 50 -10.58 -21.42 8.15
C ALA A 50 -9.35 -20.56 7.83
N ALA A 51 -8.68 -20.01 8.84
CA ALA A 51 -7.46 -19.25 8.67
C ALA A 51 -6.33 -20.11 8.06
N LEU A 52 -6.15 -21.34 8.51
CA LEU A 52 -5.16 -22.27 7.96
C LEU A 52 -5.47 -22.65 6.51
N VAL A 53 -6.72 -22.88 6.17
CA VAL A 53 -7.14 -23.18 4.78
C VAL A 53 -6.79 -22.01 3.85
N ILE A 54 -7.14 -20.80 4.25
CA ILE A 54 -6.79 -19.59 3.47
C ILE A 54 -5.28 -19.44 3.35
N TRP A 55 -4.53 -19.64 4.45
CA TRP A 55 -3.06 -19.56 4.43
C TRP A 55 -2.44 -20.60 3.50
N LEU A 56 -2.89 -21.83 3.55
CA LEU A 56 -2.44 -22.90 2.64
C LEU A 56 -2.82 -22.61 1.19
N ALA A 57 -4.02 -22.09 0.94
CA ALA A 57 -4.44 -21.70 -0.41
C ALA A 57 -3.59 -20.55 -0.98
N LEU A 58 -3.17 -19.60 -0.15
CA LEU A 58 -2.33 -18.46 -0.57
C LEU A 58 -0.86 -18.84 -0.75
N LEU A 59 -0.29 -19.61 0.17
CA LEU A 59 1.13 -19.99 0.13
C LEU A 59 1.39 -21.25 -0.68
N GLY A 60 0.39 -22.13 -0.82
CA GLY A 60 0.50 -23.40 -1.52
C GLY A 60 1.11 -23.27 -2.92
N PRO A 61 0.60 -22.41 -3.80
CA PRO A 61 1.16 -22.22 -5.15
C PRO A 61 2.62 -21.76 -5.13
N VAL A 62 3.01 -20.87 -4.19
CA VAL A 62 4.40 -20.41 -4.06
C VAL A 62 5.32 -21.54 -3.60
N ILE A 63 4.88 -22.32 -2.62
CA ILE A 63 5.62 -23.49 -2.13
C ILE A 63 5.76 -24.51 -3.26
N THR A 64 4.68 -24.80 -3.98
CA THR A 64 4.68 -25.73 -5.10
C THR A 64 5.64 -25.28 -6.19
N LEU A 65 5.66 -24.00 -6.55
CA LEU A 65 6.61 -23.43 -7.49
C LEU A 65 8.06 -23.71 -7.04
N LEU A 66 8.38 -23.38 -5.78
CA LEU A 66 9.72 -23.57 -5.24
C LEU A 66 10.15 -25.05 -5.16
N MET A 67 9.20 -25.96 -4.95
CA MET A 67 9.47 -27.41 -4.90
C MET A 67 9.70 -28.03 -6.30
N HIS A 68 9.13 -27.46 -7.35
CA HIS A 68 9.25 -27.98 -8.72
C HIS A 68 10.49 -27.45 -9.46
N ILE A 69 11.17 -26.45 -8.92
CA ILE A 69 12.38 -25.90 -9.55
C ILE A 69 13.61 -26.68 -9.08
N SER A 70 14.30 -27.29 -10.02
CA SER A 70 15.65 -27.78 -9.74
C SER A 70 16.61 -26.60 -9.62
N PRO A 71 17.55 -26.60 -8.66
CA PRO A 71 18.58 -25.55 -8.56
C PRO A 71 19.40 -25.39 -9.84
N GLY A 72 19.54 -26.47 -10.61
CA GLY A 72 20.21 -26.46 -11.93
C GLY A 72 19.42 -25.63 -12.96
N ALA A 73 18.11 -25.80 -13.05
CA ALA A 73 17.28 -25.06 -13.99
C ALA A 73 17.27 -23.54 -13.70
N ALA A 74 17.20 -23.16 -12.43
CA ALA A 74 17.30 -21.74 -12.03
C ALA A 74 18.66 -21.14 -12.41
N ARG A 75 19.74 -21.88 -12.19
CA ARG A 75 21.08 -21.44 -12.58
C ARG A 75 21.22 -21.31 -14.10
N THR A 76 20.73 -22.29 -14.86
CA THR A 76 20.78 -22.25 -16.33
C THR A 76 19.97 -21.09 -16.88
N ALA A 77 18.79 -20.80 -16.31
CA ALA A 77 17.99 -19.65 -16.70
C ALA A 77 18.71 -18.31 -16.45
N LEU A 78 19.44 -18.20 -15.34
CA LEU A 78 20.24 -16.99 -15.02
C LEU A 78 21.52 -16.84 -15.86
N THR A 79 22.06 -17.95 -16.35
CA THR A 79 23.33 -17.94 -17.11
C THR A 79 23.13 -18.06 -18.62
N SER A 80 21.89 -18.26 -19.10
CA SER A 80 21.63 -18.34 -20.55
C SER A 80 21.83 -16.97 -21.21
N PRO A 81 22.42 -16.93 -22.42
CA PRO A 81 22.51 -15.70 -23.20
C PRO A 81 21.09 -15.16 -23.43
N GLY A 82 20.82 -13.91 -23.06
CA GLY A 82 19.49 -13.29 -23.17
C GLY A 82 18.61 -13.35 -21.90
N ALA A 83 18.96 -14.15 -20.88
CA ALA A 83 18.19 -14.17 -19.61
C ALA A 83 18.45 -12.93 -18.74
N LEU A 84 19.63 -12.34 -18.86
CA LEU A 84 20.00 -11.15 -18.07
C LEU A 84 19.31 -9.88 -18.56
N GLU A 85 19.01 -9.77 -19.84
CA GLU A 85 18.38 -8.58 -20.41
C GLU A 85 17.01 -8.28 -19.78
N PRO A 86 16.04 -9.22 -19.73
CA PRO A 86 14.74 -8.97 -19.07
C PRO A 86 14.85 -8.68 -17.58
N LEU A 87 15.86 -9.25 -16.90
CA LEU A 87 16.16 -8.96 -15.50
C LEU A 87 16.61 -7.51 -15.32
N VAL A 88 17.62 -7.08 -16.10
CA VAL A 88 18.13 -5.71 -16.05
C VAL A 88 17.05 -4.72 -16.40
N VAL A 89 16.29 -4.95 -17.48
CA VAL A 89 15.16 -4.10 -17.89
C VAL A 89 14.13 -3.98 -16.75
N SER A 90 13.76 -5.09 -16.08
CA SER A 90 12.80 -5.05 -14.97
C SER A 90 13.32 -4.25 -13.78
N VAL A 91 14.57 -4.45 -13.39
CA VAL A 91 15.18 -3.75 -12.24
C VAL A 91 15.34 -2.26 -12.53
N GLU A 92 15.85 -1.91 -13.69
CA GLU A 92 16.05 -0.51 -14.09
C GLU A 92 14.74 0.23 -14.23
N SER A 93 13.76 -0.34 -14.96
CA SER A 93 12.45 0.28 -15.13
C SER A 93 11.72 0.42 -13.80
N GLY A 94 11.77 -0.60 -12.93
CA GLY A 94 11.21 -0.54 -11.59
C GLY A 94 11.88 0.51 -10.72
N ALA A 95 13.21 0.63 -10.76
CA ALA A 95 13.94 1.65 -10.02
C ALA A 95 13.59 3.07 -10.49
N VAL A 96 13.49 3.29 -11.80
CA VAL A 96 13.04 4.56 -12.38
C VAL A 96 11.60 4.86 -11.98
N THR A 97 10.73 3.85 -12.05
CA THR A 97 9.33 3.96 -11.60
C THR A 97 9.26 4.40 -10.14
N LEU A 98 10.01 3.78 -9.23
CA LEU A 98 10.06 4.19 -7.83
C LEU A 98 10.60 5.61 -7.65
N ALA A 99 11.63 6.00 -8.41
CA ALA A 99 12.16 7.36 -8.37
C ALA A 99 11.10 8.39 -8.77
N VAL A 100 10.35 8.13 -9.85
CA VAL A 100 9.23 8.97 -10.29
C VAL A 100 8.15 9.05 -9.20
N LEU A 101 7.75 7.93 -8.61
CA LEU A 101 6.76 7.89 -7.55
C LEU A 101 7.23 8.64 -6.29
N LEU A 102 8.50 8.53 -5.93
CA LEU A 102 9.06 9.30 -4.81
C LEU A 102 9.03 10.81 -5.09
N VAL A 103 9.42 11.23 -6.29
CA VAL A 103 9.51 12.65 -6.63
C VAL A 103 8.14 13.29 -6.83
N LEU A 104 7.22 12.62 -7.52
CA LEU A 104 5.90 13.16 -7.87
C LEU A 104 4.79 12.69 -6.92
N GLY A 105 4.82 11.43 -6.52
CA GLY A 105 3.79 10.81 -5.68
C GLY A 105 3.86 11.26 -4.22
N THR A 106 5.07 11.47 -3.66
CA THR A 106 5.20 11.90 -2.26
C THR A 106 4.62 13.30 -2.01
N PRO A 107 4.90 14.32 -2.85
CA PRO A 107 4.25 15.63 -2.71
C PRO A 107 2.72 15.53 -2.84
N LEU A 108 2.22 14.77 -3.80
CA LEU A 108 0.78 14.55 -3.96
C LEU A 108 0.16 13.92 -2.72
N ALA A 109 0.77 12.84 -2.21
CA ALA A 109 0.34 12.15 -1.00
C ALA A 109 0.34 13.09 0.23
N TRP A 110 1.35 13.94 0.35
CA TRP A 110 1.44 14.93 1.44
C TRP A 110 0.35 16.00 1.34
N LEU A 111 0.09 16.53 0.14
CA LEU A 111 -0.97 17.52 -0.08
C LEU A 111 -2.35 16.92 0.25
N LEU A 112 -2.60 15.67 -0.15
CA LEU A 112 -3.83 14.95 0.17
C LEU A 112 -3.96 14.69 1.67
N ALA A 113 -2.90 14.14 2.31
CA ALA A 113 -2.90 13.84 3.74
C ALA A 113 -3.13 15.07 4.62
N ARG A 114 -2.74 16.26 4.16
CA ARG A 114 -2.92 17.54 4.88
C ARG A 114 -4.12 18.36 4.42
N GLY A 115 -4.95 17.81 3.52
CA GLY A 115 -6.16 18.48 3.02
C GLY A 115 -5.88 19.81 2.32
N ARG A 116 -4.68 19.95 1.69
CA ARG A 116 -4.27 21.18 1.04
C ARG A 116 -4.67 21.31 -0.42
N LEU A 117 -5.24 20.27 -1.00
CA LEU A 117 -5.79 20.26 -2.35
C LEU A 117 -7.27 20.67 -2.34
N PRO A 118 -7.73 21.44 -3.32
CA PRO A 118 -9.15 21.66 -3.52
C PRO A 118 -9.81 20.32 -3.89
N PHE A 119 -11.01 20.10 -3.38
CA PHE A 119 -11.81 18.90 -3.66
C PHE A 119 -11.03 17.58 -3.43
N PRO A 120 -10.50 17.31 -2.21
CA PRO A 120 -9.65 16.15 -1.96
C PRO A 120 -10.32 14.83 -2.33
N ARG A 121 -11.62 14.70 -2.16
CA ARG A 121 -12.41 13.52 -2.54
C ARG A 121 -12.34 13.18 -4.03
N VAL A 122 -12.21 14.20 -4.90
CA VAL A 122 -12.09 13.98 -6.36
C VAL A 122 -10.74 13.35 -6.69
N TRP A 123 -9.66 13.81 -6.04
CA TRP A 123 -8.34 13.22 -6.21
C TRP A 123 -8.27 11.79 -5.70
N GLU A 124 -8.84 11.54 -4.51
CA GLU A 124 -8.91 10.19 -3.94
C GLU A 124 -9.76 9.27 -4.81
N ALA A 125 -10.91 9.73 -5.29
CA ALA A 125 -11.75 8.96 -6.20
C ALA A 125 -11.05 8.66 -7.53
N GLY A 126 -10.26 9.60 -8.06
CA GLY A 126 -9.43 9.38 -9.24
C GLY A 126 -8.38 8.30 -9.04
N LEU A 127 -7.69 8.32 -7.90
CA LEU A 127 -6.71 7.29 -7.55
C LEU A 127 -7.38 5.91 -7.38
N LEU A 128 -8.54 5.86 -6.73
CA LEU A 128 -9.31 4.62 -6.58
C LEU A 128 -9.84 4.11 -7.92
N LEU A 129 -10.28 5.00 -8.82
CA LEU A 129 -10.70 4.62 -10.17
C LEU A 129 -9.55 3.91 -10.90
N VAL A 130 -8.36 4.50 -10.92
CA VAL A 130 -7.18 3.91 -11.58
C VAL A 130 -6.82 2.56 -10.94
N LEU A 131 -6.88 2.46 -9.59
CA LEU A 131 -6.58 1.23 -8.86
C LEU A 131 -7.54 0.08 -9.22
N LEU A 132 -8.79 0.39 -9.53
CA LEU A 132 -9.82 -0.59 -9.86
C LEU A 132 -9.83 -0.98 -11.35
N LEU A 133 -9.13 -0.23 -12.22
CA LEU A 133 -9.07 -0.54 -13.64
C LEU A 133 -8.33 -1.87 -13.88
N PRO A 134 -8.86 -2.76 -14.75
CA PRO A 134 -8.14 -3.93 -15.19
C PRO A 134 -6.83 -3.54 -15.91
N PRO A 135 -5.70 -4.22 -15.67
CA PRO A 135 -4.40 -3.84 -16.25
C PRO A 135 -4.38 -3.77 -17.77
N LEU A 136 -5.08 -4.66 -18.47
CA LEU A 136 -5.21 -4.60 -19.94
C LEU A 136 -5.94 -3.34 -20.40
N VAL A 137 -6.97 -2.92 -19.67
CA VAL A 137 -7.69 -1.67 -19.98
C VAL A 137 -6.78 -0.46 -19.76
N ILE A 138 -5.94 -0.48 -18.73
CA ILE A 138 -4.92 0.56 -18.51
C ILE A 138 -4.02 0.68 -19.76
N GLY A 139 -3.54 -0.43 -20.29
CA GLY A 139 -2.72 -0.43 -21.51
C GLY A 139 -3.40 0.23 -22.70
N LEU A 140 -4.66 -0.12 -22.95
CA LEU A 140 -5.45 0.51 -24.01
C LEU A 140 -5.63 2.01 -23.79
N LEU A 141 -5.97 2.43 -22.56
CA LEU A 141 -6.12 3.85 -22.21
C LEU A 141 -4.80 4.62 -22.40
N LEU A 142 -3.65 4.02 -22.05
CA LEU A 142 -2.35 4.63 -22.29
C LEU A 142 -2.04 4.79 -23.77
N VAL A 143 -2.38 3.81 -24.62
CA VAL A 143 -2.24 3.97 -26.09
C VAL A 143 -3.07 5.13 -26.59
N PHE A 144 -4.31 5.31 -26.11
CA PHE A 144 -5.15 6.45 -26.45
C PHE A 144 -4.65 7.77 -25.90
N MET A 145 -3.86 7.76 -24.83
CA MET A 145 -3.34 8.99 -24.20
C MET A 145 -1.97 9.41 -24.76
N VAL A 146 -1.02 8.47 -24.87
CA VAL A 146 0.37 8.75 -25.23
C VAL A 146 0.87 8.02 -26.47
N GLY A 147 -0.01 7.30 -27.16
CA GLY A 147 0.35 6.56 -28.39
C GLY A 147 0.76 7.49 -29.52
N PRO A 148 1.44 6.97 -30.57
CA PRO A 148 2.07 7.76 -31.61
C PRO A 148 1.10 8.63 -32.43
N PHE A 149 -0.19 8.29 -32.46
CA PHE A 149 -1.22 9.04 -33.19
C PHE A 149 -1.97 10.05 -32.32
N THR A 150 -1.53 10.30 -31.11
CA THR A 150 -2.16 11.24 -30.19
C THR A 150 -1.42 12.58 -30.15
N PRO A 151 -2.07 13.69 -29.77
CA PRO A 151 -1.39 14.98 -29.62
C PRO A 151 -0.22 14.92 -28.60
N VAL A 152 -0.39 14.15 -27.52
CA VAL A 152 0.65 13.96 -26.51
C VAL A 152 1.80 13.11 -27.07
N GLY A 153 1.48 12.06 -27.84
CA GLY A 153 2.48 11.23 -28.50
C GLY A 153 3.32 12.02 -29.50
N HIS A 154 2.68 12.81 -30.38
CA HIS A 154 3.40 13.72 -31.29
C HIS A 154 4.27 14.73 -30.54
N GLY A 155 3.81 15.27 -29.40
CA GLY A 155 4.62 16.16 -28.56
C GLY A 155 5.84 15.46 -27.95
N LEU A 156 5.71 14.20 -27.55
CA LEU A 156 6.83 13.39 -27.08
C LEU A 156 7.81 13.06 -28.19
N GLU A 157 7.33 12.70 -29.37
CA GLU A 157 8.19 12.44 -30.55
C GLU A 157 8.97 13.68 -30.99
N ALA A 158 8.38 14.87 -30.92
CA ALA A 158 9.07 16.13 -31.18
C ALA A 158 10.25 16.37 -30.19
N LEU A 159 10.20 15.78 -28.99
CA LEU A 159 11.28 15.77 -28.01
C LEU A 159 12.21 14.56 -28.15
N HIS A 160 12.10 13.78 -29.23
CA HIS A 160 12.80 12.50 -29.41
C HIS A 160 12.49 11.45 -28.34
N LEU A 161 11.31 11.54 -27.71
CA LEU A 161 10.81 10.62 -26.68
C LEU A 161 9.62 9.88 -27.25
N SER A 162 9.76 8.58 -27.57
CA SER A 162 8.62 7.77 -27.99
C SER A 162 8.02 7.05 -26.78
N ALA A 163 6.68 7.12 -26.65
CA ALA A 163 5.93 6.41 -25.63
C ALA A 163 5.28 5.11 -26.15
N SER A 164 5.85 4.51 -27.20
CA SER A 164 5.39 3.24 -27.76
C SER A 164 6.57 2.33 -28.04
N ASN A 165 6.54 1.10 -27.49
CA ASN A 165 7.60 0.12 -27.62
C ASN A 165 8.99 0.66 -27.24
N THR A 166 9.08 1.38 -26.12
CA THR A 166 10.33 1.93 -25.61
C THR A 166 10.42 1.71 -24.09
N PHE A 167 11.62 1.90 -23.56
CA PHE A 167 11.83 1.91 -22.11
C PHE A 167 10.98 2.96 -21.40
N LEU A 168 10.77 4.14 -22.02
CA LEU A 168 9.88 5.18 -21.50
C LEU A 168 8.43 4.69 -21.42
N ALA A 169 7.93 4.02 -22.45
CA ALA A 169 6.59 3.44 -22.48
C ALA A 169 6.40 2.42 -21.36
N LEU A 170 7.41 1.57 -21.11
CA LEU A 170 7.43 0.61 -20.01
C LEU A 170 7.33 1.32 -18.66
N VAL A 171 8.15 2.35 -18.43
CA VAL A 171 8.12 3.13 -17.18
C VAL A 171 6.78 3.83 -17.00
N ILE A 172 6.20 4.44 -18.04
CA ILE A 172 4.88 5.08 -17.99
C ILE A 172 3.82 4.07 -17.56
N ALA A 173 3.79 2.88 -18.14
CA ALA A 173 2.85 1.83 -17.78
C ALA A 173 3.03 1.39 -16.32
N GLN A 174 4.26 1.16 -15.88
CA GLN A 174 4.57 0.79 -14.50
C GLN A 174 4.20 1.89 -13.50
N VAL A 175 4.50 3.16 -13.81
CA VAL A 175 4.12 4.31 -12.96
C VAL A 175 2.60 4.37 -12.84
N TYR A 176 1.86 4.28 -13.95
CA TYR A 176 0.41 4.36 -13.96
C TYR A 176 -0.23 3.24 -13.11
N GLU A 177 0.25 2.01 -13.25
CA GLU A 177 -0.24 0.87 -12.47
C GLU A 177 0.14 0.95 -10.98
N SER A 178 1.29 1.55 -10.64
CA SER A 178 1.83 1.55 -9.27
C SER A 178 1.48 2.81 -8.47
N ALA A 179 1.20 3.93 -9.15
CA ALA A 179 0.96 5.22 -8.51
C ALA A 179 -0.17 5.21 -7.47
N PRO A 180 -1.35 4.61 -7.73
CA PRO A 180 -2.41 4.59 -6.73
C PRO A 180 -2.00 3.88 -5.44
N TYR A 181 -1.29 2.77 -5.55
CA TYR A 181 -0.81 1.99 -4.39
C TYR A 181 0.18 2.81 -3.57
N TYR A 182 1.12 3.48 -4.24
CA TYR A 182 2.09 4.33 -3.56
C TYR A 182 1.44 5.54 -2.91
N VAL A 183 0.65 6.31 -3.68
CA VAL A 183 0.08 7.58 -3.21
C VAL A 183 -0.90 7.36 -2.06
N LEU A 184 -1.80 6.39 -2.15
CA LEU A 184 -2.75 6.07 -1.07
C LEU A 184 -2.03 5.55 0.18
N GLY A 185 -1.04 4.67 0.01
CA GLY A 185 -0.23 4.17 1.12
C GLY A 185 0.60 5.27 1.78
N ALA A 186 1.23 6.13 1.00
CA ALA A 186 2.00 7.28 1.48
C ALA A 186 1.10 8.33 2.15
N MET A 187 -0.08 8.58 1.61
CA MET A 187 -1.10 9.46 2.21
C MET A 187 -1.50 8.93 3.60
N ALA A 188 -1.78 7.64 3.72
CA ALA A 188 -2.11 7.03 5.01
C ALA A 188 -0.94 7.11 6.01
N ALA A 189 0.30 6.87 5.54
CA ALA A 189 1.49 6.96 6.36
C ALA A 189 1.75 8.38 6.88
N ILE A 190 1.62 9.39 6.03
CA ILE A 190 1.77 10.81 6.38
C ILE A 190 0.61 11.25 7.28
N GLY A 191 -0.61 10.81 6.99
CA GLY A 191 -1.81 11.11 7.78
C GLY A 191 -1.76 10.56 9.21
N SER A 192 -0.98 9.50 9.45
CA SER A 192 -0.78 8.92 10.79
C SER A 192 0.13 9.76 11.70
N VAL A 193 0.84 10.76 11.16
CA VAL A 193 1.69 11.67 11.93
C VAL A 193 0.83 12.78 12.53
N ASP A 194 0.89 12.95 13.87
CA ASP A 194 0.11 13.97 14.57
C ASP A 194 0.48 15.38 14.07
N PRO A 195 -0.48 16.15 13.53
CA PRO A 195 -0.24 17.51 13.06
C PRO A 195 0.28 18.46 14.14
N ARG A 196 0.04 18.17 15.42
CA ARG A 196 0.53 18.97 16.54
C ARG A 196 2.06 19.00 16.61
N LEU A 197 2.72 17.90 16.26
CA LEU A 197 4.18 17.84 16.20
C LEU A 197 4.75 18.78 15.13
N GLU A 198 4.08 18.87 13.99
CA GLU A 198 4.45 19.79 12.91
C GLU A 198 4.23 21.26 13.33
N GLN A 199 3.13 21.55 14.04
CA GLN A 199 2.82 22.87 14.56
C GLN A 199 3.84 23.30 15.63
N GLN A 200 4.22 22.41 16.55
CA GLN A 200 5.25 22.69 17.54
C GLN A 200 6.61 23.02 16.92
N ALA A 201 7.02 22.24 15.91
CA ALA A 201 8.26 22.52 15.18
C ALA A 201 8.20 23.88 14.44
N ALA A 202 7.04 24.24 13.87
CA ALA A 202 6.84 25.54 13.23
C ALA A 202 6.89 26.70 14.25
N LEU A 203 6.32 26.55 15.45
CA LEU A 203 6.41 27.53 16.53
C LEU A 203 7.84 27.74 17.03
N LEU A 204 8.71 26.72 16.94
CA LEU A 204 10.14 26.81 17.22
C LEU A 204 10.95 27.46 16.09
N GLY A 205 10.29 27.95 15.02
CA GLY A 205 10.93 28.67 13.92
C GLY A 205 11.35 27.81 12.72
N ASP A 206 10.99 26.53 12.72
CA ASP A 206 11.28 25.65 11.56
C ASP A 206 10.40 26.01 10.35
N ARG A 207 11.05 26.20 9.20
CA ARG A 207 10.36 26.43 7.91
C ARG A 207 9.62 25.14 7.47
N PRO A 208 8.52 25.24 6.67
CA PRO A 208 7.70 24.06 6.28
C PRO A 208 8.51 22.90 5.68
N ARG A 209 9.51 23.20 4.84
CA ARG A 209 10.42 22.17 4.28
C ARG A 209 11.28 21.47 5.34
N ARG A 210 11.64 22.20 6.42
CA ARG A 210 12.43 21.64 7.53
C ARG A 210 11.56 20.77 8.43
N VAL A 211 10.33 21.21 8.72
CA VAL A 211 9.32 20.41 9.42
C VAL A 211 9.07 19.10 8.67
N LEU A 212 8.83 19.16 7.35
CA LEU A 212 8.64 17.96 6.54
C LEU A 212 9.81 16.97 6.67
N ARG A 213 11.06 17.46 6.53
CA ARG A 213 12.26 16.60 6.56
C ARG A 213 12.62 16.09 7.94
N ARG A 214 12.38 16.86 9.01
CA ARG A 214 12.82 16.53 10.38
C ARG A 214 11.75 15.88 11.24
N VAL A 215 10.47 16.11 10.93
CA VAL A 215 9.34 15.60 11.71
C VAL A 215 8.52 14.62 10.88
N THR A 216 7.91 15.09 9.78
CA THR A 216 6.92 14.30 9.05
C THR A 216 7.54 13.07 8.38
N LEU A 217 8.61 13.24 7.58
CA LEU A 217 9.21 12.13 6.84
C LEU A 217 9.82 11.05 7.75
N PRO A 218 10.57 11.38 8.83
CA PRO A 218 11.08 10.33 9.73
C PRO A 218 9.98 9.58 10.47
N LEU A 219 8.91 10.28 10.87
CA LEU A 219 7.79 9.66 11.57
C LEU A 219 6.91 8.82 10.65
N ALA A 220 6.68 9.27 9.42
CA ALA A 220 5.96 8.51 8.39
C ALA A 220 6.84 7.43 7.73
N GLY A 221 8.16 7.49 7.90
CA GLY A 221 9.15 6.69 7.19
C GLY A 221 8.83 5.20 7.08
N PRO A 222 8.51 4.50 8.17
CA PRO A 222 8.16 3.07 8.10
C PRO A 222 6.94 2.79 7.22
N GLY A 223 5.91 3.66 7.27
CA GLY A 223 4.72 3.55 6.42
C GLY A 223 5.01 3.91 4.96
N LEU A 224 5.85 4.93 4.72
CA LEU A 224 6.31 5.29 3.38
C LEU A 224 7.12 4.16 2.73
N ALA A 225 7.99 3.50 3.49
CA ALA A 225 8.74 2.34 3.00
C ALA A 225 7.81 1.18 2.62
N MET A 226 6.76 0.93 3.40
CA MET A 226 5.75 -0.07 3.04
C MET A 226 5.00 0.31 1.77
N ALA A 227 4.59 1.57 1.62
CA ALA A 227 3.93 2.05 0.40
C ALA A 227 4.84 1.90 -0.83
N LEU A 228 6.12 2.25 -0.68
CA LEU A 228 7.12 2.09 -1.74
C LEU A 228 7.36 0.61 -2.09
N ALA A 229 7.40 -0.25 -1.08
CA ALA A 229 7.57 -1.68 -1.26
C ALA A 229 6.39 -2.33 -1.99
N VAL A 230 5.16 -1.93 -1.69
CA VAL A 230 3.96 -2.36 -2.41
C VAL A 230 4.00 -1.86 -3.86
N ALA A 231 4.39 -0.60 -4.07
CA ALA A 231 4.55 -0.04 -5.42
C ALA A 231 5.63 -0.78 -6.23
N TRP A 232 6.75 -1.15 -5.61
CA TRP A 232 7.79 -1.98 -6.23
C TRP A 232 7.24 -3.32 -6.68
N ALA A 233 6.58 -4.05 -5.76
CA ALA A 233 6.00 -5.35 -6.10
C ALA A 233 4.98 -5.23 -7.24
N ARG A 234 4.21 -4.14 -7.26
CA ARG A 234 3.25 -3.86 -8.33
C ARG A 234 3.92 -3.54 -9.66
N ALA A 235 4.99 -2.74 -9.65
CA ALA A 235 5.79 -2.42 -10.85
C ALA A 235 6.49 -3.67 -11.41
N MET A 236 7.06 -4.52 -10.53
CA MET A 236 7.68 -5.79 -10.95
C MET A 236 6.67 -6.77 -11.54
N GLY A 237 5.42 -6.75 -11.11
CA GLY A 237 4.33 -7.58 -11.64
C GLY A 237 3.53 -6.94 -12.79
N ALA A 238 3.91 -5.75 -13.26
CA ALA A 238 3.22 -5.06 -14.32
C ALA A 238 3.35 -5.83 -15.64
N PHE A 239 2.26 -6.42 -16.09
CA PHE A 239 2.19 -7.20 -17.32
C PHE A 239 1.10 -6.68 -18.26
N GLY A 240 -0.12 -6.50 -17.74
CA GLY A 240 -1.28 -6.25 -18.56
C GLY A 240 -1.25 -4.94 -19.36
N ALA A 241 -0.77 -3.85 -18.76
CA ALA A 241 -0.58 -2.60 -19.48
C ALA A 241 0.68 -2.65 -20.35
N VAL A 242 1.75 -3.26 -19.85
CA VAL A 242 3.04 -3.35 -20.52
C VAL A 242 2.96 -4.10 -21.85
N ILE A 243 2.25 -5.25 -21.92
CA ILE A 243 2.12 -6.03 -23.14
C ILE A 243 1.48 -5.24 -24.29
N ILE A 244 0.69 -4.23 -23.99
CA ILE A 244 -0.01 -3.39 -24.98
C ILE A 244 0.83 -2.19 -25.39
N VAL A 245 1.49 -1.51 -24.44
CA VAL A 245 2.15 -0.22 -24.66
C VAL A 245 3.64 -0.39 -24.97
N ALA A 246 4.31 -1.38 -24.37
CA ALA A 246 5.76 -1.55 -24.37
C ALA A 246 6.16 -3.01 -24.49
N TYR A 247 5.84 -3.63 -25.63
CA TYR A 247 6.25 -5.02 -25.89
C TYR A 247 7.78 -5.16 -25.91
N HIS A 248 8.50 -4.15 -26.38
CA HIS A 248 9.97 -4.07 -26.32
C HIS A 248 10.44 -2.74 -25.73
N PRO A 249 11.52 -2.70 -24.91
CA PRO A 249 12.22 -3.84 -24.32
C PRO A 249 11.34 -4.52 -23.26
N TYR A 250 11.27 -5.84 -23.25
CA TYR A 250 10.42 -6.55 -22.30
C TYR A 250 11.18 -6.96 -21.04
N GLY A 251 10.49 -6.79 -19.92
CA GLY A 251 10.97 -7.24 -18.62
C GLY A 251 10.60 -8.69 -18.31
N LEU A 252 10.93 -9.15 -17.10
CA LEU A 252 10.68 -10.51 -16.64
C LEU A 252 9.22 -10.99 -16.78
N PRO A 253 8.16 -10.18 -16.45
CA PRO A 253 6.78 -10.66 -16.61
C PRO A 253 6.45 -11.04 -18.06
N LEU A 254 6.91 -10.25 -19.02
CA LEU A 254 6.67 -10.53 -20.43
C LEU A 254 7.55 -11.68 -20.93
N GLN A 255 8.79 -11.80 -20.44
CA GLN A 255 9.65 -12.96 -20.70
C GLN A 255 9.00 -14.27 -20.23
N ILE A 256 8.43 -14.29 -19.03
CA ILE A 256 7.69 -15.45 -18.52
C ILE A 256 6.56 -15.82 -19.48
N TRP A 257 5.80 -14.83 -19.93
CA TRP A 257 4.67 -15.05 -20.84
C TRP A 257 5.12 -15.58 -22.20
N THR A 258 6.10 -14.96 -22.85
CA THR A 258 6.60 -15.40 -24.16
C THR A 258 7.20 -16.80 -24.08
N THR A 259 8.03 -17.08 -23.07
CA THR A 259 8.60 -18.40 -22.86
C THR A 259 7.51 -19.46 -22.60
N LEU A 260 6.49 -19.12 -21.83
CA LEU A 260 5.36 -20.02 -21.58
C LEU A 260 4.61 -20.39 -22.88
N GLN A 261 4.43 -19.42 -23.79
CA GLN A 261 3.74 -19.64 -25.05
C GLN A 261 4.59 -20.41 -26.08
N GLU A 262 5.89 -20.16 -26.11
CA GLU A 262 6.78 -20.71 -27.12
C GLU A 262 7.34 -22.09 -26.72
N THR A 263 7.71 -22.28 -25.47
CA THR A 263 8.49 -23.47 -25.01
C THR A 263 7.82 -24.21 -23.84
N GLY A 264 6.73 -23.68 -23.30
CA GLY A 264 5.95 -24.30 -22.26
C GLY A 264 6.36 -23.97 -20.82
N LEU A 265 5.67 -24.59 -19.88
CA LEU A 265 5.71 -24.25 -18.46
C LEU A 265 7.11 -24.47 -17.84
N ASP A 266 7.75 -25.58 -18.13
CA ASP A 266 9.05 -25.93 -17.51
C ASP A 266 10.14 -24.91 -17.79
N SER A 267 10.11 -24.32 -19.00
CA SER A 267 11.06 -23.28 -19.39
C SER A 267 10.73 -21.90 -18.81
N ALA A 268 9.47 -21.63 -18.49
CA ALA A 268 9.02 -20.35 -17.93
C ALA A 268 9.22 -20.28 -16.40
N LEU A 269 9.14 -21.41 -15.70
CA LEU A 269 9.26 -21.48 -14.23
C LEU A 269 10.54 -20.84 -13.67
N PRO A 270 11.73 -21.02 -14.25
CA PRO A 270 12.94 -20.38 -13.75
C PRO A 270 12.86 -18.85 -13.74
N PHE A 271 12.27 -18.23 -14.79
CA PHE A 271 12.08 -16.78 -14.85
C PHE A 271 11.08 -16.29 -13.80
N ALA A 272 10.05 -17.08 -13.48
CA ALA A 272 9.13 -16.76 -12.42
C ALA A 272 9.81 -16.73 -11.04
N VAL A 273 10.76 -17.65 -10.77
CA VAL A 273 11.55 -17.61 -9.53
C VAL A 273 12.48 -16.39 -9.51
N VAL A 274 13.13 -16.09 -10.63
CA VAL A 274 13.98 -14.88 -10.72
C VAL A 274 13.16 -13.63 -10.41
N LEU A 275 11.95 -13.53 -10.97
CA LEU A 275 11.04 -12.42 -10.67
C LEU A 275 10.69 -12.36 -9.18
N LEU A 276 10.40 -13.48 -8.53
CA LEU A 276 10.14 -13.52 -7.08
C LEU A 276 11.35 -13.08 -6.26
N VAL A 277 12.54 -13.57 -6.63
CA VAL A 277 13.80 -13.21 -5.94
C VAL A 277 14.09 -11.70 -6.04
N VAL A 278 13.70 -11.05 -7.13
CA VAL A 278 13.89 -9.60 -7.32
C VAL A 278 12.76 -8.80 -6.69
N ALA A 279 11.53 -9.27 -6.80
CA ALA A 279 10.35 -8.55 -6.32
C ALA A 279 10.20 -8.56 -4.79
N LEU A 280 10.55 -9.66 -4.10
CA LEU A 280 10.28 -9.86 -2.67
C LEU A 280 11.23 -9.15 -1.69
N PRO A 281 12.54 -8.96 -1.95
CA PRO A 281 13.46 -8.42 -0.95
C PRO A 281 13.06 -7.05 -0.43
N LEU A 282 12.61 -6.13 -1.28
CA LEU A 282 12.21 -4.78 -0.87
C LEU A 282 10.97 -4.79 0.04
N PRO A 283 9.86 -5.49 -0.29
CA PRO A 283 8.73 -5.66 0.63
C PRO A 283 9.09 -6.31 1.96
N LEU A 284 9.91 -7.35 1.95
CA LEU A 284 10.35 -8.03 3.17
C LEU A 284 11.21 -7.12 4.05
N ALA A 285 12.16 -6.40 3.47
CA ALA A 285 12.99 -5.44 4.18
C ALA A 285 12.15 -4.30 4.79
N ALA A 286 11.21 -3.74 4.03
CA ALA A 286 10.30 -2.71 4.48
C ALA A 286 9.40 -3.22 5.63
N TYR A 287 8.89 -4.43 5.53
CA TYR A 287 8.10 -5.07 6.58
C TYR A 287 8.90 -5.22 7.89
N VAL A 288 10.10 -5.80 7.82
CA VAL A 288 10.97 -5.98 8.99
C VAL A 288 11.34 -4.64 9.62
N TRP A 289 11.65 -3.63 8.80
CA TRP A 289 11.97 -2.30 9.30
C TRP A 289 10.76 -1.65 9.97
N SER A 290 9.58 -1.69 9.36
CA SER A 290 8.36 -1.12 9.93
C SER A 290 7.97 -1.80 11.26
N ALA A 291 8.09 -3.12 11.34
CA ALA A 291 7.83 -3.88 12.57
C ALA A 291 8.80 -3.50 13.71
N ARG A 292 10.09 -3.32 13.39
CA ARG A 292 11.09 -2.86 14.38
C ARG A 292 10.82 -1.42 14.85
N ALA A 293 10.45 -0.52 13.94
CA ALA A 293 10.13 0.86 14.27
C ALA A 293 8.90 0.97 15.18
N GLN A 294 7.87 0.15 14.95
CA GLN A 294 6.68 0.10 15.83
C GLN A 294 6.99 -0.42 17.24
N ARG A 295 7.84 -1.44 17.36
CA ARG A 295 8.27 -1.96 18.67
C ARG A 295 9.00 -0.90 19.49
N ARG A 296 9.90 -0.10 18.86
CA ARG A 296 10.64 0.99 19.53
C ARG A 296 9.77 2.14 20.01
N ARG A 297 8.54 2.31 19.45
CA ARG A 297 7.59 3.36 19.88
C ARG A 297 6.69 2.91 21.03
N ARG A 298 6.61 1.58 21.29
CA ARG A 298 5.76 1.01 22.35
C ARG A 298 6.54 0.71 23.66
N GLY A 299 7.87 0.66 23.62
CA GLY A 299 8.74 0.56 24.79
C GLY A 299 9.35 1.92 25.16
#